data_0996ef2cda3ae57671109c0c0cf23846
#
_entry.id   0996ef2cda3ae57671109c0c0cf23846
#
_cell.length_a   1.000
_cell.length_b   1.000
_cell.length_c   1.000
_cell.angle_alpha   90.00
_cell.angle_beta   90.00
_cell.angle_gamma   90.00
#
_symmetry.space_group_name_H-M   'P 1'
#
loop_
_entity.id
_entity.type
_entity.pdbx_description
1 polymer ?
#
loop_
_entity_poly.entity_id
_entity_poly.type
_entity_poly.pdbx_seq_one_letter_code
_entity_poly.pdbx_strand_id
1 'polypeptide(L)'
;MTAIWAEENKLAIWLRIEVLACEGRHKILGEIPAKDLIVIRRRAGFSMARCRQIEKRTNHDVIAFLENVAERVGKTPARHIHQGLTSSDLLDTTLAVQMRQSAEILVRDIE
;
A
#
# COMPACT_ATOMS: atom_id res chain seq x y z
N MET A 1 -17.34 -0.77 -11.58
CA MET A 1 -16.98 -2.15 -11.11
C MET A 1 -15.61 -2.59 -11.61
N THR A 2 -15.30 -2.46 -12.88
CA THR A 2 -14.00 -2.85 -13.45
C THR A 2 -12.81 -2.16 -12.78
N ALA A 3 -12.95 -0.85 -12.51
CA ALA A 3 -11.88 -0.07 -11.88
C ALA A 3 -11.52 -0.57 -10.48
N ILE A 4 -12.49 -1.11 -9.73
CA ILE A 4 -12.25 -1.64 -8.39
C ILE A 4 -11.30 -2.83 -8.42
N TRP A 5 -11.43 -3.70 -9.41
CA TRP A 5 -10.65 -4.91 -9.55
C TRP A 5 -9.40 -4.75 -10.41
N ALA A 6 -9.13 -3.52 -10.89
CA ALA A 6 -7.91 -3.23 -11.62
C ALA A 6 -6.69 -3.30 -10.71
N GLU A 7 -5.57 -3.71 -11.28
CA GLU A 7 -4.29 -3.81 -10.57
C GLU A 7 -3.90 -2.49 -9.90
N GLU A 8 -4.14 -1.37 -10.58
CA GLU A 8 -3.81 -0.05 -10.04
C GLU A 8 -4.57 0.26 -8.75
N ASN A 9 -5.87 -0.08 -8.68
CA ASN A 9 -6.66 0.10 -7.46
C ASN A 9 -6.14 -0.78 -6.33
N LYS A 10 -5.77 -2.01 -6.65
CA LYS A 10 -5.19 -2.94 -5.67
C LYS A 10 -3.93 -2.35 -5.05
N LEU A 11 -3.00 -1.87 -5.87
CA LEU A 11 -1.76 -1.28 -5.38
C LEU A 11 -1.98 0.04 -4.64
N ALA A 12 -2.97 0.84 -5.06
CA ALA A 12 -3.33 2.05 -4.35
C ALA A 12 -3.83 1.74 -2.93
N ILE A 13 -4.60 0.66 -2.77
CA ILE A 13 -5.06 0.20 -1.45
C ILE A 13 -3.87 -0.30 -0.63
N TRP A 14 -2.96 -1.06 -1.22
CA TRP A 14 -1.73 -1.50 -0.56
C TRP A 14 -0.95 -0.30 0.00
N LEU A 15 -0.79 0.74 -0.82
CA LEU A 15 -0.08 1.94 -0.40
C LEU A 15 -0.75 2.58 0.81
N ARG A 16 -2.07 2.72 0.77
CA ARG A 16 -2.83 3.29 1.87
C ARG A 16 -2.69 2.48 3.15
N ILE A 17 -2.73 1.15 3.06
CA ILE A 17 -2.53 0.28 4.23
C ILE A 17 -1.15 0.51 4.84
N GLU A 18 -0.11 0.55 4.01
CA GLU A 18 1.25 0.74 4.49
C GLU A 18 1.43 2.10 5.17
N VAL A 19 0.89 3.16 4.59
CA VAL A 19 0.97 4.51 5.17
C VAL A 19 0.19 4.58 6.48
N LEU A 20 -1.02 4.01 6.51
CA LEU A 20 -1.84 3.98 7.74
C LEU A 20 -1.17 3.17 8.84
N ALA A 21 -0.50 2.08 8.52
CA ALA A 21 0.26 1.29 9.48
C ALA A 21 1.39 2.11 10.09
N CYS A 22 2.11 2.88 9.26
CA CYS A 22 3.15 3.79 9.74
C CYS A 22 2.58 4.87 10.65
N GLU A 23 1.45 5.47 10.28
CA GLU A 23 0.79 6.48 11.10
C GLU A 23 0.36 5.93 12.45
N GLY A 24 -0.20 4.71 12.47
CA GLY A 24 -0.61 4.05 13.71
C GLY A 24 0.58 3.76 14.62
N ARG A 25 1.67 3.27 14.07
CA ARG A 25 2.87 2.99 14.85
C ARG A 25 3.50 4.26 15.41
N HIS A 26 3.49 5.35 14.66
CA HIS A 26 3.95 6.63 15.16
C HIS A 26 3.08 7.14 16.30
N LYS A 27 1.75 7.16 16.08
CA LYS A 27 0.80 7.76 17.02
C LYS A 27 0.64 6.96 18.31
N ILE A 28 0.57 5.63 18.19
CA ILE A 28 0.23 4.74 19.30
C ILE A 28 1.48 4.22 20.02
N LEU A 29 2.48 3.78 19.24
CA LEU A 29 3.68 3.13 19.75
C LEU A 29 4.90 4.05 19.85
N GLY A 30 4.86 5.19 19.18
CA GLY A 30 5.98 6.14 19.17
C GLY A 30 7.24 5.63 18.50
N GLU A 31 7.12 4.64 17.62
CA GLU A 31 8.27 3.95 17.01
C GLU A 31 8.89 4.70 15.83
N ILE A 32 8.09 5.46 15.09
CA ILE A 32 8.54 6.15 13.88
C ILE A 32 8.74 7.63 14.16
N PRO A 33 9.94 8.19 13.90
CA PRO A 33 10.17 9.62 14.05
C PRO A 33 9.23 10.44 13.18
N ALA A 34 8.75 11.57 13.69
CA ALA A 34 7.84 12.45 12.96
C ALA A 34 8.41 12.89 11.61
N LYS A 35 9.71 13.17 11.53
CA LYS A 35 10.37 13.57 10.28
C LYS A 35 10.28 12.49 9.19
N ASP A 36 10.42 11.23 9.57
CA ASP A 36 10.30 10.11 8.63
C ASP A 36 8.86 9.92 8.18
N LEU A 37 7.91 10.05 9.10
CA LEU A 37 6.49 9.95 8.77
C LEU A 37 6.06 11.03 7.78
N ILE A 38 6.56 12.26 7.94
CA ILE A 38 6.27 13.36 7.00
C ILE A 38 6.77 13.00 5.60
N VAL A 39 7.98 12.46 5.48
CA VAL A 39 8.52 12.04 4.19
C VAL A 39 7.68 10.92 3.58
N ILE A 40 7.29 9.93 4.38
CA ILE A 40 6.45 8.83 3.91
C ILE A 40 5.13 9.37 3.37
N ARG A 41 4.44 10.25 4.11
CA ARG A 41 3.18 10.83 3.66
C ARG A 41 3.31 11.61 2.36
N ARG A 42 4.40 12.33 2.18
CA ARG A 42 4.61 13.20 1.00
C ARG A 42 5.08 12.45 -0.23
N ARG A 43 5.93 11.46 -0.05
CA ARG A 43 6.65 10.80 -1.14
C ARG A 43 6.18 9.39 -1.45
N ALA A 44 5.42 8.74 -0.55
CA ALA A 44 4.94 7.40 -0.80
C ALA A 44 4.07 7.37 -2.07
N GLY A 45 4.41 6.48 -2.96
CA GLY A 45 3.72 6.35 -4.23
C GLY A 45 4.28 5.13 -4.96
N PHE A 46 3.72 4.85 -6.14
CA PHE A 46 4.18 3.74 -6.96
C PHE A 46 3.97 4.02 -8.45
N SER A 47 4.69 3.28 -9.28
CA SER A 47 4.49 3.23 -10.72
C SER A 47 4.20 1.79 -11.10
N MET A 48 3.09 1.55 -11.81
CA MET A 48 2.74 0.20 -12.29
C MET A 48 3.86 -0.39 -13.14
N ALA A 49 4.39 0.40 -14.07
CA ALA A 49 5.47 -0.05 -14.94
C ALA A 49 6.72 -0.42 -14.14
N ARG A 50 7.07 0.39 -13.15
CA ARG A 50 8.25 0.13 -12.32
C ARG A 50 8.06 -1.12 -11.46
N CYS A 51 6.88 -1.29 -10.88
CA CYS A 51 6.54 -2.48 -10.09
C CYS A 51 6.68 -3.75 -10.94
N ARG A 52 6.17 -3.74 -12.16
CA ARG A 52 6.28 -4.88 -13.07
C ARG A 52 7.72 -5.18 -13.44
N GLN A 53 8.52 -4.14 -13.66
CA GLN A 53 9.93 -4.28 -13.97
C GLN A 53 10.70 -4.94 -12.82
N ILE A 54 10.46 -4.50 -11.59
CA ILE A 54 11.09 -5.05 -10.40
C ILE A 54 10.63 -6.49 -10.17
N GLU A 55 9.34 -6.78 -10.39
CA GLU A 55 8.78 -8.12 -10.20
C GLU A 55 9.43 -9.17 -11.09
N LYS A 56 9.90 -8.79 -12.28
CA LYS A 56 10.65 -9.70 -13.14
C LYS A 56 11.90 -10.27 -12.45
N ARG A 57 12.49 -9.51 -11.53
CA ARG A 57 13.65 -9.93 -10.77
C ARG A 57 13.27 -10.64 -9.47
N THR A 58 12.27 -10.11 -8.75
CA THR A 58 11.90 -10.61 -7.42
C THR A 58 10.97 -11.83 -7.46
N ASN A 59 10.19 -11.97 -8.53
CA ASN A 59 9.11 -12.96 -8.66
C ASN A 59 8.10 -12.89 -7.52
N HIS A 60 7.92 -11.70 -6.92
CA HIS A 60 7.02 -11.48 -5.79
C HIS A 60 6.40 -10.09 -5.90
N ASP A 61 5.09 -10.03 -6.04
CA ASP A 61 4.36 -8.79 -6.30
C ASP A 61 4.45 -7.77 -5.15
N VAL A 62 4.27 -8.22 -3.91
CA VAL A 62 4.33 -7.35 -2.74
C VAL A 62 5.75 -6.80 -2.56
N ILE A 63 6.76 -7.65 -2.69
CA ILE A 63 8.16 -7.22 -2.58
C ILE A 63 8.50 -6.18 -3.66
N ALA A 64 8.06 -6.42 -4.89
CA ALA A 64 8.28 -5.48 -5.99
C ALA A 64 7.64 -4.12 -5.71
N PHE A 65 6.40 -4.13 -5.22
CA PHE A 65 5.70 -2.92 -4.82
C PHE A 65 6.44 -2.17 -3.73
N LEU A 66 6.87 -2.88 -2.69
CA LEU A 66 7.60 -2.27 -1.57
C LEU A 66 8.94 -1.66 -2.01
N GLU A 67 9.66 -2.32 -2.90
CA GLU A 67 10.89 -1.76 -3.45
C GLU A 67 10.63 -0.46 -4.21
N ASN A 68 9.56 -0.41 -4.99
CA ASN A 68 9.20 0.81 -5.71
C ASN A 68 8.83 1.95 -4.76
N VAL A 69 8.06 1.67 -3.71
CA VAL A 69 7.74 2.68 -2.69
C VAL A 69 9.01 3.16 -2.01
N ALA A 70 9.93 2.25 -1.68
CA ALA A 70 11.21 2.60 -1.05
C ALA A 70 12.06 3.53 -1.93
N GLU A 71 12.06 3.31 -3.24
CA GLU A 71 12.76 4.21 -4.17
C GLU A 71 12.25 5.65 -4.07
N ARG A 72 10.96 5.82 -3.81
CA ARG A 72 10.31 7.14 -3.74
C ARG A 72 10.52 7.85 -2.41
N VAL A 73 10.42 7.12 -1.31
CA VAL A 73 10.54 7.73 0.02
C VAL A 73 11.97 7.88 0.50
N GLY A 74 12.88 7.11 -0.06
CA GLY A 74 14.29 7.12 0.34
C GLY A 74 14.60 6.06 1.39
N LYS A 75 15.88 5.72 1.50
CA LYS A 75 16.37 4.59 2.29
C LYS A 75 16.01 4.65 3.77
N THR A 76 16.17 5.82 4.39
CA THR A 76 15.94 5.98 5.83
C THR A 76 14.46 5.87 6.21
N PRO A 77 13.53 6.62 5.59
CA PRO A 77 12.11 6.44 5.89
C PRO A 77 11.57 5.07 5.46
N ALA A 78 12.09 4.51 4.37
CA ALA A 78 11.62 3.23 3.84
C ALA A 78 11.76 2.07 4.82
N ARG A 79 12.71 2.13 5.73
CA ARG A 79 12.92 1.06 6.73
C ARG A 79 11.71 0.84 7.64
N HIS A 80 10.84 1.82 7.75
CA HIS A 80 9.63 1.72 8.59
C HIS A 80 8.46 1.08 7.87
N ILE A 81 8.48 1.05 6.54
CA ILE A 81 7.37 0.54 5.73
C ILE A 81 7.34 -0.98 5.80
N HIS A 82 6.15 -1.54 5.95
CA HIS A 82 5.90 -2.99 6.02
C HIS A 82 6.46 -3.68 7.26
N GLN A 83 7.04 -2.95 8.19
CA GLN A 83 7.59 -3.53 9.41
C GLN A 83 6.45 -4.06 10.30
N GLY A 84 6.53 -5.33 10.65
CA GLY A 84 5.50 -5.99 11.44
C GLY A 84 4.29 -6.47 10.66
N LEU A 85 4.28 -6.31 9.34
CA LEU A 85 3.22 -6.78 8.46
C LEU A 85 3.69 -7.97 7.63
N THR A 86 2.73 -8.78 7.17
CA THR A 86 2.97 -9.85 6.21
C THR A 86 2.25 -9.53 4.90
N SER A 87 2.55 -10.29 3.84
CA SER A 87 1.83 -10.15 2.58
C SER A 87 0.33 -10.38 2.74
N SER A 88 -0.05 -11.33 3.63
CA SER A 88 -1.47 -11.61 3.89
C SER A 88 -2.19 -10.41 4.49
N ASP A 89 -1.53 -9.60 5.33
CA ASP A 89 -2.12 -8.38 5.87
C ASP A 89 -2.52 -7.42 4.76
N LEU A 90 -1.71 -7.32 3.71
CA LEU A 90 -2.06 -6.51 2.55
C LEU A 90 -3.13 -7.17 1.70
N LEU A 91 -2.97 -8.43 1.36
CA LEU A 91 -3.85 -9.13 0.42
C LEU A 91 -5.26 -9.27 0.98
N ASP A 92 -5.40 -9.72 2.21
CA ASP A 92 -6.71 -9.96 2.82
C ASP A 92 -7.45 -8.65 3.10
N THR A 93 -6.77 -7.64 3.62
CA THR A 93 -7.36 -6.33 3.87
C THR A 93 -7.78 -5.66 2.55
N THR A 94 -6.95 -5.77 1.51
CA THR A 94 -7.27 -5.22 0.20
C THR A 94 -8.50 -5.89 -0.40
N LEU A 95 -8.60 -7.21 -0.30
CA LEU A 95 -9.77 -7.93 -0.78
C LEU A 95 -11.03 -7.45 -0.06
N ALA A 96 -10.98 -7.29 1.26
CA ALA A 96 -12.11 -6.78 2.05
C ALA A 96 -12.53 -5.39 1.58
N VAL A 97 -11.58 -4.50 1.32
CA VAL A 97 -11.86 -3.14 0.82
C VAL A 97 -12.50 -3.19 -0.57
N GLN A 98 -11.98 -4.02 -1.47
CA GLN A 98 -12.53 -4.15 -2.82
C GLN A 98 -13.94 -4.74 -2.79
N MET A 99 -14.20 -5.70 -1.93
CA MET A 99 -15.54 -6.26 -1.74
C MET A 99 -16.51 -5.17 -1.23
N ARG A 100 -16.08 -4.35 -0.30
CA ARG A 100 -16.89 -3.22 0.18
C ARG A 100 -17.17 -2.22 -0.93
N GLN A 101 -16.16 -1.83 -1.70
CA GLN A 101 -16.31 -0.92 -2.82
C GLN A 101 -17.31 -1.46 -3.86
N SER A 102 -17.23 -2.76 -4.13
CA SER A 102 -18.15 -3.44 -5.06
C SER A 102 -19.58 -3.45 -4.51
N ALA A 103 -19.74 -3.78 -3.24
CA ALA A 103 -21.04 -3.79 -2.58
C ALA A 103 -21.70 -2.41 -2.59
N GLU A 104 -20.93 -1.34 -2.38
CA GLU A 104 -21.44 0.03 -2.42
C GLU A 104 -21.98 0.39 -3.81
N ILE A 105 -21.33 -0.07 -4.88
CA ILE A 105 -21.82 0.12 -6.25
C ILE A 105 -23.11 -0.65 -6.48
N LEU A 106 -23.17 -1.90 -6.05
CA LEU A 106 -24.36 -2.74 -6.20
C LEU A 106 -25.56 -2.16 -5.46
N VAL A 107 -25.35 -1.64 -4.25
CA VAL A 107 -26.43 -0.99 -3.47
C VAL A 107 -26.96 0.23 -4.22
N ARG A 108 -26.06 1.07 -4.76
CA ARG A 108 -26.47 2.24 -5.56
C ARG A 108 -27.26 1.86 -6.79
N ASP A 109 -26.87 0.78 -7.46
CA ASP A 109 -27.55 0.32 -8.68
C ASP A 109 -28.96 -0.22 -8.38
N ILE A 110 -29.19 -0.73 -7.17
CA ILE A 110 -30.51 -1.23 -6.74
C ILE A 110 -31.44 -0.08 -6.34
N GLU A 111 -30.90 0.99 -5.79
CA GLU A 111 -31.68 2.17 -5.42
C GLU A 111 -32.16 2.92 -6.66
#